data_e6fcc5830d64f74877ca0b1f4f481619
#
_entry.id   e6fcc5830d64f74877ca0b1f4f481619
#
_cell.length_a   1.000
_cell.length_b   1.000
_cell.length_c   1.000
_cell.angle_alpha   90.00
_cell.angle_beta   90.00
_cell.angle_gamma   90.00
#
_symmetry.space_group_name_H-M   'P 1'
#
loop_
_entity.id
_entity.type
_entity.pdbx_description
1 polymer ?
#
loop_
_entity_poly.entity_id
_entity_poly.type
_entity_poly.pdbx_seq_one_letter_code
_entity_poly.pdbx_strand_id
1 'polypeptide(L)'
;MTALPQWMEPPRAEGWFAEDLDHLPEAPRHTELIDGALVFMMSPQRSWHGRLVTSLTVALMDQVPEGIEVEREMTIRLDARNRPEPDLLLTTLPYEEDRTWYAPQDVQLVVEVVSPESAHRDRTVKLHKYAAAGIPHYWCIEGEDGTPAVHVYELDRPTGKYAPAGIFRHSLKRPVPFDIALDLDALTP
;
A
#
# COMPACT_ATOMS: atom_id res chain seq x y z
N MET A 1 0.37 34.63 -11.83
CA MET A 1 0.50 33.40 -10.96
C MET A 1 -0.90 33.11 -10.45
N THR A 2 -1.44 31.94 -10.79
CA THR A 2 -2.75 31.50 -10.28
C THR A 2 -2.53 31.08 -8.83
N ALA A 3 -3.31 31.62 -7.89
CA ALA A 3 -3.25 31.18 -6.49
C ALA A 3 -3.64 29.69 -6.41
N LEU A 4 -3.04 28.96 -5.48
CA LEU A 4 -3.44 27.59 -5.20
C LEU A 4 -4.89 27.57 -4.70
N PRO A 5 -5.67 26.53 -4.99
CA PRO A 5 -6.98 26.33 -4.37
C PRO A 5 -6.86 26.34 -2.84
N GLN A 6 -7.85 26.90 -2.17
CA GLN A 6 -7.82 27.06 -0.70
C GLN A 6 -7.63 25.70 0.03
N TRP A 7 -8.19 24.61 -0.51
CA TRP A 7 -8.04 23.26 0.08
C TRP A 7 -6.61 22.70 0.00
N MET A 8 -5.73 23.30 -0.83
CA MET A 8 -4.30 22.95 -0.89
C MET A 8 -3.44 23.70 0.14
N GLU A 9 -4.03 24.67 0.83
CA GLU A 9 -3.32 25.37 1.90
C GLU A 9 -3.46 24.59 3.21
N PRO A 10 -2.34 24.24 3.89
CA PRO A 10 -2.43 23.51 5.13
C PRO A 10 -3.17 24.33 6.19
N PRO A 11 -4.00 23.69 7.03
CA PRO A 11 -4.83 24.38 8.01
C PRO A 11 -4.01 25.00 9.16
N ARG A 12 -2.70 24.69 9.23
CA ARG A 12 -1.78 25.16 10.28
C ARG A 12 -0.36 25.36 9.74
N ALA A 13 0.43 26.16 10.46
CA ALA A 13 1.80 26.49 10.05
C ALA A 13 2.73 25.28 9.93
N GLU A 14 2.48 24.25 10.74
CA GLU A 14 3.23 22.99 10.76
C GLU A 14 2.94 22.09 9.53
N GLY A 15 1.99 22.45 8.68
CA GLY A 15 1.59 21.71 7.49
C GLY A 15 0.46 20.72 7.75
N TRP A 16 0.37 19.69 6.94
CA TRP A 16 -0.69 18.68 6.96
C TRP A 16 -0.44 17.59 8.00
N PHE A 17 -1.54 17.10 8.58
CA PHE A 17 -1.57 15.96 9.48
C PHE A 17 -2.49 14.87 8.94
N ALA A 18 -2.29 13.62 9.38
CA ALA A 18 -3.04 12.47 8.87
C ALA A 18 -4.57 12.60 9.05
N GLU A 19 -5.00 13.26 10.12
CA GLU A 19 -6.42 13.53 10.40
C GLU A 19 -7.06 14.52 9.42
N ASP A 20 -6.27 15.41 8.82
CA ASP A 20 -6.81 16.41 7.90
C ASP A 20 -7.38 15.76 6.63
N LEU A 21 -6.88 14.59 6.22
CA LEU A 21 -7.37 13.87 5.04
C LEU A 21 -8.85 13.46 5.17
N ASP A 22 -9.34 13.27 6.38
CA ASP A 22 -10.75 12.94 6.61
C ASP A 22 -11.69 14.14 6.33
N HIS A 23 -11.12 15.34 6.18
CA HIS A 23 -11.84 16.61 6.01
C HIS A 23 -11.47 17.34 4.71
N LEU A 24 -10.94 16.63 3.71
CA LEU A 24 -10.55 17.18 2.41
C LEU A 24 -11.42 16.62 1.26
N PRO A 25 -12.73 16.96 1.20
CA PRO A 25 -13.62 16.41 0.18
C PRO A 25 -13.26 16.84 -1.25
N GLU A 26 -12.51 17.95 -1.40
CA GLU A 26 -12.06 18.48 -2.69
C GLU A 26 -10.74 17.87 -3.16
N ALA A 27 -10.03 17.13 -2.30
CA ALA A 27 -8.80 16.45 -2.69
C ALA A 27 -9.10 15.36 -3.74
N PRO A 28 -8.20 15.19 -4.72
CA PRO A 28 -8.31 14.08 -5.65
C PRO A 28 -8.35 12.73 -4.90
N ARG A 29 -9.01 11.73 -5.49
CA ARG A 29 -8.91 10.35 -5.00
C ARG A 29 -7.44 9.93 -4.98
N HIS A 30 -7.10 9.00 -4.11
CA HIS A 30 -5.72 8.51 -3.94
C HIS A 30 -4.74 9.62 -3.52
N THR A 31 -5.21 10.52 -2.63
CA THR A 31 -4.36 11.51 -1.97
C THR A 31 -3.71 10.87 -0.75
N GLU A 32 -2.39 10.83 -0.76
CA GLU A 32 -1.58 10.36 0.36
C GLU A 32 -1.00 11.51 1.17
N LEU A 33 -0.63 11.25 2.42
CA LEU A 33 0.20 12.14 3.22
C LEU A 33 1.56 11.47 3.48
N ILE A 34 2.63 12.11 3.03
CA ILE A 34 4.00 11.64 3.23
C ILE A 34 4.84 12.77 3.81
N ASP A 35 5.37 12.58 5.02
CA ASP A 35 6.14 13.59 5.78
C ASP A 35 5.41 14.94 5.90
N GLY A 36 4.07 14.89 5.99
CA GLY A 36 3.23 16.07 6.11
C GLY A 36 3.03 16.86 4.82
N ALA A 37 3.37 16.27 3.68
CA ALA A 37 3.07 16.79 2.36
C ALA A 37 1.98 15.96 1.69
N LEU A 38 0.99 16.60 1.07
CA LEU A 38 0.00 15.92 0.23
C LEU A 38 0.68 15.44 -1.05
N VAL A 39 0.47 14.18 -1.38
CA VAL A 39 0.95 13.54 -2.60
C VAL A 39 -0.25 13.10 -3.42
N PHE A 40 -0.31 13.55 -4.67
CA PHE A 40 -1.38 13.24 -5.60
C PHE A 40 -0.88 12.28 -6.67
N MET A 41 -1.68 11.26 -6.98
CA MET A 41 -1.44 10.36 -8.09
C MET A 41 -2.08 10.97 -9.33
N MET A 42 -1.27 11.65 -10.16
CA MET A 42 -1.76 12.43 -11.32
C MET A 42 -1.76 11.65 -12.63
N SER A 43 -0.97 10.60 -12.74
CA SER A 43 -0.88 9.80 -13.96
C SER A 43 -2.04 8.82 -14.08
N PRO A 44 -2.59 8.63 -15.30
CA PRO A 44 -3.58 7.57 -15.53
C PRO A 44 -3.02 6.20 -15.18
N GLN A 45 -3.81 5.41 -14.45
CA GLN A 45 -3.46 4.04 -14.10
C GLN A 45 -3.36 3.17 -15.37
N ARG A 46 -2.30 2.36 -15.47
CA ARG A 46 -2.14 1.43 -16.58
C ARG A 46 -3.09 0.24 -16.43
N SER A 47 -3.63 -0.25 -17.56
CA SER A 47 -4.52 -1.43 -17.57
C SER A 47 -3.90 -2.66 -16.90
N TRP A 48 -2.59 -2.88 -17.10
CA TRP A 48 -1.82 -3.94 -16.43
C TRP A 48 -1.91 -3.85 -14.90
N HIS A 49 -1.68 -2.65 -14.34
CA HIS A 49 -1.77 -2.41 -12.90
C HIS A 49 -3.16 -2.74 -12.35
N GLY A 50 -4.21 -2.18 -12.95
CA GLY A 50 -5.59 -2.42 -12.48
C GLY A 50 -6.00 -3.89 -12.58
N ARG A 51 -5.56 -4.60 -13.62
CA ARG A 51 -5.80 -6.05 -13.75
C ARG A 51 -5.06 -6.84 -12.70
N LEU A 52 -3.77 -6.56 -12.50
CA LEU A 52 -2.96 -7.24 -11.49
C LEU A 52 -3.54 -7.05 -10.09
N VAL A 53 -3.86 -5.81 -9.70
CA VAL A 53 -4.46 -5.52 -8.38
C VAL A 53 -5.78 -6.29 -8.21
N THR A 54 -6.64 -6.31 -9.25
CA THR A 54 -7.91 -7.03 -9.21
C THR A 54 -7.71 -8.54 -9.05
N SER A 55 -6.87 -9.15 -9.90
CA SER A 55 -6.63 -10.60 -9.87
C SER A 55 -5.95 -11.03 -8.57
N LEU A 56 -4.99 -10.24 -8.08
CA LEU A 56 -4.31 -10.50 -6.82
C LEU A 56 -5.26 -10.39 -5.62
N THR A 57 -6.17 -9.41 -5.63
CA THR A 57 -7.22 -9.29 -4.60
C THR A 57 -8.03 -10.57 -4.50
N VAL A 58 -8.58 -11.03 -5.64
CA VAL A 58 -9.39 -12.25 -5.68
C VAL A 58 -8.58 -13.47 -5.20
N ALA A 59 -7.36 -13.63 -5.73
CA ALA A 59 -6.51 -14.75 -5.38
C ALA A 59 -6.11 -14.78 -3.88
N LEU A 60 -6.00 -13.63 -3.24
CA LEU A 60 -5.76 -13.54 -1.80
C LEU A 60 -7.05 -13.80 -1.00
N MET A 61 -8.19 -13.21 -1.42
CA MET A 61 -9.50 -13.45 -0.77
C MET A 61 -9.87 -14.93 -0.74
N ASP A 62 -9.50 -15.70 -1.77
CA ASP A 62 -9.75 -17.14 -1.84
C ASP A 62 -8.88 -17.96 -0.85
N GLN A 63 -7.82 -17.37 -0.28
CA GLN A 63 -6.82 -18.06 0.54
C GLN A 63 -6.74 -17.55 1.98
N VAL A 64 -7.22 -16.32 2.28
CA VAL A 64 -7.15 -15.78 3.64
C VAL A 64 -7.91 -16.66 4.63
N PRO A 65 -7.32 -16.96 5.81
CA PRO A 65 -8.03 -17.64 6.88
C PRO A 65 -9.07 -16.73 7.53
N GLU A 66 -9.98 -17.32 8.30
CA GLU A 66 -10.93 -16.58 9.14
C GLU A 66 -10.20 -15.56 10.02
N GLY A 67 -10.72 -14.34 10.07
CA GLY A 67 -10.15 -13.23 10.85
C GLY A 67 -9.08 -12.42 10.11
N ILE A 68 -8.86 -12.68 8.83
CA ILE A 68 -8.04 -11.82 7.94
C ILE A 68 -8.91 -11.31 6.80
N GLU A 69 -8.88 -10.02 6.59
CA GLU A 69 -9.58 -9.34 5.49
C GLU A 69 -8.58 -8.81 4.46
N VAL A 70 -9.01 -8.76 3.21
CA VAL A 70 -8.25 -8.19 2.08
C VAL A 70 -8.90 -6.88 1.69
N GLU A 71 -8.15 -5.80 1.76
CA GLU A 71 -8.65 -4.46 1.43
C GLU A 71 -7.84 -3.83 0.31
N ARG A 72 -8.49 -2.98 -0.48
CA ARG A 72 -7.89 -2.26 -1.60
C ARG A 72 -7.97 -0.77 -1.40
N GLU A 73 -6.87 -0.07 -1.77
CA GLU A 73 -6.89 1.39 -1.88
C GLU A 73 -7.37 2.06 -0.58
N MET A 74 -7.01 1.44 0.57
CA MET A 74 -7.32 1.94 1.89
C MET A 74 -6.10 2.54 2.54
N THR A 75 -6.26 3.71 3.15
CA THR A 75 -5.14 4.41 3.78
C THR A 75 -4.71 3.75 5.10
N ILE A 76 -3.41 3.84 5.41
CA ILE A 76 -2.86 3.43 6.70
C ILE A 76 -2.32 4.66 7.41
N ARG A 77 -2.85 4.98 8.60
CA ARG A 77 -2.35 6.08 9.43
C ARG A 77 -1.12 5.60 10.21
N LEU A 78 0.06 5.72 9.58
CA LEU A 78 1.32 5.25 10.19
C LEU A 78 1.72 6.09 11.41
N ASP A 79 1.55 7.41 11.30
CA ASP A 79 1.79 8.40 12.35
C ASP A 79 1.03 9.71 12.02
N ALA A 80 1.27 10.77 12.78
CA ALA A 80 0.61 12.06 12.59
C ALA A 80 0.94 12.74 11.25
N ARG A 81 2.07 12.37 10.59
CA ARG A 81 2.56 13.02 9.36
C ARG A 81 2.59 12.08 8.15
N ASN A 82 2.17 10.82 8.33
CA ASN A 82 2.23 9.81 7.29
C ASN A 82 0.94 8.98 7.24
N ARG A 83 0.26 9.04 6.09
CA ARG A 83 -0.94 8.29 5.77
C ARG A 83 -0.91 7.89 4.29
N PRO A 84 -0.08 6.89 3.94
CA PRO A 84 -0.04 6.32 2.60
C PRO A 84 -1.30 5.50 2.30
N GLU A 85 -1.55 5.29 1.02
CA GLU A 85 -2.61 4.44 0.48
C GLU A 85 -1.98 3.34 -0.38
N PRO A 86 -1.77 2.14 0.16
CA PRO A 86 -1.29 1.01 -0.62
C PRO A 86 -2.35 0.46 -1.58
N ASP A 87 -1.91 -0.19 -2.67
CA ASP A 87 -2.81 -0.86 -3.61
C ASP A 87 -3.63 -1.97 -2.93
N LEU A 88 -3.02 -2.71 -2.01
CA LEU A 88 -3.65 -3.77 -1.21
C LEU A 88 -3.07 -3.82 0.20
N LEU A 89 -3.91 -4.21 1.15
CA LEU A 89 -3.45 -4.60 2.49
C LEU A 89 -4.22 -5.81 2.99
N LEU A 90 -3.61 -6.56 3.90
CA LEU A 90 -4.27 -7.58 4.72
C LEU A 90 -4.39 -7.07 6.14
N THR A 91 -5.57 -7.19 6.73
CA THR A 91 -5.86 -6.70 8.06
C THR A 91 -6.54 -7.75 8.94
N THR A 92 -6.35 -7.64 10.26
CA THR A 92 -7.04 -8.45 11.26
C THR A 92 -8.36 -7.84 11.71
N LEU A 93 -8.67 -6.62 11.27
CA LEU A 93 -9.95 -5.99 11.61
C LEU A 93 -11.06 -6.50 10.68
N PRO A 94 -12.26 -6.75 11.23
CA PRO A 94 -13.41 -7.10 10.40
C PRO A 94 -13.84 -5.93 9.53
N TYR A 95 -14.55 -6.23 8.44
CA TYR A 95 -15.14 -5.22 7.58
C TYR A 95 -16.02 -4.23 8.38
N GLU A 96 -15.89 -2.95 8.05
CA GLU A 96 -16.69 -1.85 8.57
C GLU A 96 -16.95 -0.84 7.45
N GLU A 97 -18.25 -0.58 7.15
CA GLU A 97 -18.68 0.18 5.97
C GLU A 97 -18.08 1.60 5.90
N ASP A 98 -17.99 2.30 7.04
CA ASP A 98 -17.57 3.69 7.10
C ASP A 98 -16.06 3.86 7.42
N ARG A 99 -15.29 2.78 7.42
CA ARG A 99 -13.85 2.86 7.70
C ARG A 99 -13.11 3.53 6.55
N THR A 100 -12.27 4.52 6.85
CA THR A 100 -11.45 5.26 5.89
C THR A 100 -9.96 5.01 6.05
N TRP A 101 -9.52 4.35 7.13
CA TRP A 101 -8.12 4.08 7.40
C TRP A 101 -7.91 2.91 8.35
N TYR A 102 -6.71 2.37 8.37
CA TYR A 102 -6.24 1.32 9.27
C TYR A 102 -5.07 1.82 10.11
N ALA A 103 -4.95 1.29 11.34
CA ALA A 103 -3.75 1.49 12.14
C ALA A 103 -2.69 0.41 11.79
N PRO A 104 -1.39 0.73 11.84
CA PRO A 104 -0.35 -0.20 11.39
C PRO A 104 -0.31 -1.52 12.17
N GLN A 105 -0.68 -1.52 13.45
CA GLN A 105 -0.73 -2.74 14.26
C GLN A 105 -1.80 -3.74 13.81
N ASP A 106 -2.82 -3.29 13.06
CA ASP A 106 -3.91 -4.12 12.56
C ASP A 106 -3.62 -4.66 11.15
N VAL A 107 -2.52 -4.20 10.52
CA VAL A 107 -2.11 -4.57 9.17
C VAL A 107 -1.05 -5.66 9.21
N GLN A 108 -1.28 -6.76 8.48
CA GLN A 108 -0.38 -7.91 8.40
C GLN A 108 0.53 -7.89 7.17
N LEU A 109 0.03 -7.37 6.07
CA LEU A 109 0.76 -7.27 4.80
C LEU A 109 0.34 -6.00 4.09
N VAL A 110 1.29 -5.32 3.49
CA VAL A 110 1.07 -4.24 2.53
C VAL A 110 1.62 -4.66 1.18
N VAL A 111 0.87 -4.38 0.11
CA VAL A 111 1.28 -4.61 -1.28
C VAL A 111 1.22 -3.30 -2.06
N GLU A 112 2.32 -2.98 -2.71
CA GLU A 112 2.43 -1.86 -3.67
C GLU A 112 2.77 -2.41 -5.06
N VAL A 113 1.97 -2.04 -6.04
CA VAL A 113 2.22 -2.35 -7.46
C VAL A 113 2.86 -1.13 -8.11
N VAL A 114 4.15 -1.24 -8.38
CA VAL A 114 4.99 -0.12 -8.82
C VAL A 114 4.54 0.43 -10.16
N SER A 115 4.28 1.72 -10.21
CA SER A 115 4.15 2.50 -11.44
C SER A 115 5.44 3.29 -11.71
N PRO A 116 5.68 3.78 -12.93
CA PRO A 116 6.83 4.66 -13.19
C PRO A 116 6.84 5.92 -12.31
N GLU A 117 5.66 6.43 -11.94
CA GLU A 117 5.50 7.61 -11.09
C GLU A 117 5.79 7.29 -9.61
N SER A 118 5.37 6.13 -9.12
CA SER A 118 5.51 5.74 -7.71
C SER A 118 6.83 5.04 -7.38
N ALA A 119 7.59 4.60 -8.39
CA ALA A 119 8.72 3.68 -8.25
C ALA A 119 9.72 4.05 -7.13
N HIS A 120 10.12 5.31 -7.04
CA HIS A 120 11.03 5.74 -5.97
C HIS A 120 10.37 5.67 -4.59
N ARG A 121 9.11 6.08 -4.49
CA ARG A 121 8.38 6.05 -3.21
C ARG A 121 8.19 4.62 -2.71
N ASP A 122 7.73 3.72 -3.57
CA ASP A 122 7.40 2.34 -3.20
C ASP A 122 8.65 1.53 -2.86
N ARG A 123 9.73 1.70 -3.64
CA ARG A 123 10.99 0.98 -3.41
C ARG A 123 11.80 1.48 -2.22
N THR A 124 11.58 2.72 -1.78
CA THR A 124 12.42 3.35 -0.74
C THR A 124 11.59 4.00 0.36
N VAL A 125 10.84 5.05 0.07
CA VAL A 125 10.18 5.87 1.08
C VAL A 125 9.13 5.07 1.85
N LYS A 126 8.16 4.46 1.15
CA LYS A 126 7.09 3.67 1.78
C LYS A 126 7.64 2.41 2.45
N LEU A 127 8.61 1.73 1.82
CA LEU A 127 9.30 0.58 2.41
C LEU A 127 9.85 0.90 3.81
N HIS A 128 10.55 2.02 3.96
CA HIS A 128 11.09 2.43 5.27
C HIS A 128 10.00 2.84 6.26
N LYS A 129 8.96 3.52 5.79
CA LYS A 129 7.86 3.99 6.64
C LYS A 129 7.00 2.84 7.17
N TYR A 130 6.68 1.87 6.33
CA TYR A 130 5.94 0.67 6.74
C TYR A 130 6.74 -0.17 7.74
N ALA A 131 8.07 -0.32 7.52
CA ALA A 131 8.95 -1.00 8.46
C ALA A 131 9.01 -0.27 9.82
N ALA A 132 9.20 1.05 9.80
CA ALA A 132 9.25 1.87 11.02
C ALA A 132 7.92 1.85 11.80
N ALA A 133 6.80 1.71 11.11
CA ALA A 133 5.46 1.55 11.71
C ALA A 133 5.21 0.13 12.25
N GLY A 134 6.11 -0.82 12.00
CA GLY A 134 6.03 -2.18 12.54
C GLY A 134 5.17 -3.16 11.73
N ILE A 135 4.79 -2.83 10.49
CA ILE A 135 4.02 -3.72 9.63
C ILE A 135 4.88 -4.96 9.28
N PRO A 136 4.40 -6.19 9.52
CA PRO A 136 5.24 -7.39 9.44
C PRO A 136 5.75 -7.73 8.04
N HIS A 137 4.89 -7.53 7.00
CA HIS A 137 5.18 -7.97 5.64
C HIS A 137 4.96 -6.86 4.63
N TYR A 138 5.82 -6.79 3.63
CA TYR A 138 5.72 -5.85 2.52
C TYR A 138 6.04 -6.54 1.20
N TRP A 139 5.15 -6.41 0.21
CA TRP A 139 5.38 -6.84 -1.16
C TRP A 139 5.44 -5.64 -2.08
N CYS A 140 6.51 -5.56 -2.86
CA CYS A 140 6.68 -4.57 -3.91
C CYS A 140 6.64 -5.30 -5.25
N ILE A 141 5.62 -5.06 -6.06
CA ILE A 141 5.39 -5.80 -7.31
C ILE A 141 5.74 -4.92 -8.51
N GLU A 142 6.62 -5.42 -9.35
CA GLU A 142 7.07 -4.74 -10.56
C GLU A 142 6.64 -5.51 -11.80
N GLY A 143 6.36 -4.80 -12.89
CA GLY A 143 6.16 -5.40 -14.21
C GLY A 143 7.50 -5.62 -14.90
N GLU A 144 7.87 -6.87 -15.12
CA GLU A 144 9.02 -7.26 -15.94
C GLU A 144 8.47 -7.93 -17.22
N ASP A 145 8.64 -7.28 -18.37
CA ASP A 145 8.18 -7.77 -19.67
C ASP A 145 6.70 -8.23 -19.71
N GLY A 146 5.84 -7.54 -18.94
CA GLY A 146 4.40 -7.82 -18.85
C GLY A 146 4.01 -8.84 -17.77
N THR A 147 4.97 -9.50 -17.13
CA THR A 147 4.73 -10.42 -16.00
C THR A 147 5.06 -9.75 -14.67
N PRO A 148 4.39 -10.12 -13.54
CA PRO A 148 4.71 -9.55 -12.25
C PRO A 148 5.95 -10.22 -11.65
N ALA A 149 6.86 -9.39 -11.10
CA ALA A 149 7.94 -9.80 -10.24
C ALA A 149 7.65 -9.29 -8.82
N VAL A 150 7.45 -10.20 -7.87
CA VAL A 150 7.09 -9.89 -6.48
C VAL A 150 8.34 -9.89 -5.62
N HIS A 151 8.75 -8.71 -5.16
CA HIS A 151 9.82 -8.54 -4.17
C HIS A 151 9.19 -8.62 -2.78
N VAL A 152 9.52 -9.67 -2.04
CA VAL A 152 8.97 -9.95 -0.71
C VAL A 152 9.95 -9.49 0.36
N TYR A 153 9.42 -8.77 1.35
CA TYR A 153 10.17 -8.29 2.50
C TYR A 153 9.47 -8.69 3.81
N GLU A 154 10.26 -9.01 4.82
CA GLU A 154 9.80 -9.31 6.17
C GLU A 154 10.47 -8.38 7.17
N LEU A 155 9.71 -7.94 8.17
CA LEU A 155 10.22 -7.05 9.21
C LEU A 155 11.19 -7.79 10.12
N ASP A 156 12.45 -7.38 10.10
CA ASP A 156 13.42 -7.76 11.10
C ASP A 156 13.17 -6.91 12.37
N ARG A 157 12.46 -7.47 13.33
CA ARG A 157 12.04 -6.77 14.55
C ARG A 157 13.20 -6.17 15.34
N PRO A 158 14.36 -6.84 15.50
CA PRO A 158 15.52 -6.28 16.19
C PRO A 158 16.04 -4.98 15.58
N THR A 159 16.05 -4.87 14.25
CA THR A 159 16.55 -3.66 13.55
C THR A 159 15.47 -2.67 13.19
N GLY A 160 14.17 -3.07 13.21
CA GLY A 160 13.06 -2.26 12.74
C GLY A 160 13.10 -1.98 11.23
N LYS A 161 13.76 -2.83 10.45
CA LYS A 161 13.91 -2.70 9.00
C LYS A 161 13.40 -3.94 8.28
N TYR A 162 12.99 -3.77 7.04
CA TYR A 162 12.67 -4.90 6.19
C TYR A 162 13.93 -5.63 5.71
N ALA A 163 13.94 -6.95 5.85
CA ALA A 163 14.90 -7.84 5.22
C ALA A 163 14.29 -8.46 3.96
N PRO A 164 15.02 -8.54 2.83
CA PRO A 164 14.55 -9.23 1.64
C PRO A 164 14.34 -10.72 1.93
N ALA A 165 13.14 -11.24 1.63
CA ALA A 165 12.77 -12.64 1.80
C ALA A 165 12.70 -13.42 0.49
N GLY A 166 12.80 -12.75 -0.66
CA GLY A 166 12.88 -13.34 -1.99
C GLY A 166 12.29 -12.48 -3.08
N ILE A 167 12.56 -12.88 -4.33
CA ILE A 167 11.96 -12.33 -5.54
C ILE A 167 11.30 -13.50 -6.28
N PHE A 168 10.00 -13.37 -6.55
CA PHE A 168 9.18 -14.40 -7.15
C PHE A 168 8.66 -13.93 -8.51
N ARG A 169 8.74 -14.78 -9.55
CA ARG A 169 8.30 -14.43 -10.91
C ARG A 169 7.23 -15.41 -11.35
N HIS A 170 7.24 -16.55 -11.57
CA HIS A 170 6.18 -17.42 -12.10
C HIS A 170 5.21 -17.92 -11.04
N SER A 171 5.72 -18.17 -9.85
CA SER A 171 4.93 -18.64 -8.72
C SER A 171 5.48 -18.09 -7.41
N LEU A 172 4.57 -17.80 -6.48
CA LEU A 172 4.92 -17.38 -5.14
C LEU A 172 4.34 -18.38 -4.14
N LYS A 173 5.18 -18.87 -3.22
CA LYS A 173 4.74 -19.66 -2.08
C LYS A 173 5.37 -19.09 -0.82
N ARG A 174 4.53 -18.70 0.14
CA ARG A 174 4.98 -18.14 1.43
C ARG A 174 4.16 -18.73 2.57
N PRO A 175 4.79 -19.13 3.68
CA PRO A 175 4.08 -19.59 4.87
C PRO A 175 3.57 -18.45 5.76
N VAL A 176 3.93 -17.20 5.45
CA VAL A 176 3.58 -16.00 6.23
C VAL A 176 3.06 -14.89 5.33
N PRO A 177 2.06 -14.09 5.81
CA PRO A 177 1.41 -14.14 7.14
C PRO A 177 0.51 -15.36 7.37
N PHE A 178 0.20 -16.12 6.33
CA PHE A 178 -0.44 -17.43 6.30
C PHE A 178 0.08 -18.20 5.08
N ASP A 179 -0.30 -19.46 4.89
CA ASP A 179 0.11 -20.24 3.71
C ASP A 179 -0.51 -19.65 2.43
N ILE A 180 0.29 -18.92 1.66
CA ILE A 180 -0.08 -18.29 0.38
C ILE A 180 0.58 -19.05 -0.77
N ALA A 181 -0.20 -19.37 -1.79
CA ALA A 181 0.27 -19.93 -3.05
C ALA A 181 -0.37 -19.22 -4.24
N LEU A 182 0.44 -18.50 -5.03
CA LEU A 182 -0.01 -17.75 -6.19
C LEU A 182 0.67 -18.24 -7.46
N ASP A 183 -0.11 -18.42 -8.52
CA ASP A 183 0.38 -18.51 -9.90
C ASP A 183 0.44 -17.09 -10.45
N LEU A 184 1.66 -16.53 -10.53
CA LEU A 184 1.85 -15.15 -10.94
C LEU A 184 1.61 -14.94 -12.43
N ASP A 185 1.81 -15.97 -13.26
CA ASP A 185 1.55 -15.89 -14.70
C ASP A 185 0.03 -15.77 -14.98
N ALA A 186 -0.82 -16.29 -14.10
CA ALA A 186 -2.27 -16.21 -14.21
C ALA A 186 -2.84 -14.85 -13.76
N LEU A 187 -2.08 -14.01 -13.04
CA LEU A 187 -2.57 -12.72 -12.55
C LEU A 187 -2.69 -11.64 -13.63
N THR A 188 -1.93 -11.77 -14.72
CA THR A 188 -1.88 -10.80 -15.83
C THR A 188 -1.91 -11.50 -17.17
N PRO A 189 -3.05 -12.02 -17.64
CA PRO A 189 -3.19 -12.63 -18.96
C PRO A 189 -3.15 -11.62 -20.09
#